data_198010f10a4696a472013a965f03abdd
#
_entry.id   198010f10a4696a472013a965f03abdd
#
_cell.length_a   1.000
_cell.length_b   1.000
_cell.length_c   1.000
_cell.angle_alpha   90.00
_cell.angle_beta   90.00
_cell.angle_gamma   90.00
#
_symmetry.space_group_name_H-M   'P 1'
#
loop_
_entity.id
_entity.type
_entity.pdbx_description
1 polymer ?
#
loop_
_entity_poly.entity_id
_entity_poly.type
_entity_poly.pdbx_seq_one_letter_code
_entity_poly.pdbx_strand_id
1 'polypeptide(L)'
;MKHYANVRVICTTQQPLQHYVEQGKMRSDLFHRLNVLSLNLPLLRERKEDLALLSHQLIQEISEKLGIFPPHFDENLLRYLQEYPWPGNIRELYNALYRACSLCQNNQLRIEDLG
;
A
#
# COMPACT_ATOMS: atom_id res chain seq x y z
N MET A 1 32.24 2.50 -29.04
CA MET A 1 32.72 3.33 -27.92
C MET A 1 31.82 3.18 -26.74
N LYS A 2 32.36 2.89 -25.55
CA LYS A 2 31.57 2.80 -24.34
C LYS A 2 31.51 4.17 -23.67
N HIS A 3 30.32 4.57 -23.29
CA HIS A 3 30.09 5.79 -22.54
C HIS A 3 29.77 5.41 -21.09
N TYR A 4 30.42 6.09 -20.15
CA TYR A 4 30.19 5.87 -18.73
C TYR A 4 29.51 7.08 -18.14
N ALA A 5 28.48 6.84 -17.37
CA ALA A 5 27.78 7.88 -16.64
C ALA A 5 27.76 7.52 -15.16
N ASN A 6 28.01 8.51 -14.30
CA ASN A 6 27.96 8.32 -12.85
C ASN A 6 26.54 8.61 -12.37
N VAL A 7 25.63 7.64 -12.59
CA VAL A 7 24.21 7.79 -12.25
C VAL A 7 23.74 6.60 -11.43
N ARG A 8 22.72 6.85 -10.60
CA ARG A 8 21.98 5.81 -9.88
C ARG A 8 20.67 5.59 -10.62
N VAL A 9 20.39 4.32 -10.92
CA VAL A 9 19.13 3.95 -11.56
C VAL A 9 18.27 3.21 -10.54
N ILE A 10 17.04 3.69 -10.34
CA ILE A 10 16.06 3.06 -9.47
C ILE A 10 14.85 2.76 -10.33
N CYS A 11 14.46 1.49 -10.38
CA CYS A 11 13.32 1.03 -11.16
C CYS A 11 12.24 0.46 -10.24
N THR A 12 10.98 0.74 -10.58
CA THR A 12 9.84 0.16 -9.88
C THR A 12 8.99 -0.65 -10.83
N THR A 13 8.35 -1.69 -10.30
CA THR A 13 7.48 -2.55 -11.10
C THR A 13 6.41 -3.16 -10.20
N GLN A 14 5.24 -3.44 -10.79
CA GLN A 14 4.14 -4.09 -10.09
C GLN A 14 4.27 -5.60 -10.05
N GLN A 15 5.07 -6.18 -10.97
CA GLN A 15 5.30 -7.62 -11.05
C GLN A 15 6.80 -7.88 -11.01
N PRO A 16 7.24 -9.09 -10.56
CA PRO A 16 8.64 -9.46 -10.66
C PRO A 16 9.15 -9.29 -12.09
N LEU A 17 10.33 -8.68 -12.24
CA LEU A 17 10.92 -8.44 -13.56
C LEU A 17 11.10 -9.74 -14.36
N GLN A 18 11.33 -10.84 -13.66
CA GLN A 18 11.48 -12.14 -14.29
C GLN A 18 10.26 -12.53 -15.12
N HIS A 19 9.05 -12.14 -14.69
CA HIS A 19 7.83 -12.39 -15.47
C HIS A 19 7.87 -11.71 -16.82
N TYR A 20 8.42 -10.50 -16.90
CA TYR A 20 8.53 -9.78 -18.18
C TYR A 20 9.53 -10.46 -19.11
N VAL A 21 10.61 -11.03 -18.55
CA VAL A 21 11.56 -11.80 -19.33
C VAL A 21 10.91 -13.05 -19.89
N GLU A 22 10.17 -13.79 -19.07
CA GLU A 22 9.47 -15.01 -19.47
C GLU A 22 8.41 -14.73 -20.55
N GLN A 23 7.77 -13.56 -20.50
CA GLN A 23 6.75 -13.16 -21.47
C GLN A 23 7.36 -12.54 -22.74
N GLY A 24 8.67 -12.45 -22.82
CA GLY A 24 9.34 -11.83 -23.95
C GLY A 24 9.24 -10.32 -24.03
N LYS A 25 8.78 -9.67 -22.95
CA LYS A 25 8.63 -8.21 -22.90
C LYS A 25 9.90 -7.50 -22.44
N MET A 26 10.85 -8.22 -21.87
CA MET A 26 12.11 -7.66 -21.39
C MET A 26 13.26 -8.58 -21.78
N ARG A 27 14.37 -8.00 -22.20
CA ARG A 27 15.57 -8.77 -22.52
C ARG A 27 16.22 -9.30 -21.26
N SER A 28 16.74 -10.51 -21.31
CA SER A 28 17.40 -11.15 -20.18
C SER A 28 18.64 -10.36 -19.72
N ASP A 29 19.43 -9.82 -20.66
CA ASP A 29 20.61 -9.04 -20.29
C ASP A 29 20.25 -7.76 -19.54
N LEU A 30 19.17 -7.08 -19.92
CA LEU A 30 18.68 -5.91 -19.21
C LEU A 30 18.21 -6.27 -17.81
N PHE A 31 17.48 -7.39 -17.69
CA PHE A 31 17.03 -7.89 -16.39
C PHE A 31 18.19 -8.07 -15.42
N HIS A 32 19.25 -8.74 -15.87
CA HIS A 32 20.42 -9.01 -15.02
C HIS A 32 21.15 -7.72 -14.61
N ARG A 33 21.15 -6.70 -15.46
CA ARG A 33 21.77 -5.41 -15.14
C ARG A 33 20.96 -4.63 -14.12
N LEU A 34 19.62 -4.70 -14.18
CA LEU A 34 18.74 -3.98 -13.26
C LEU A 34 18.57 -4.71 -11.93
N ASN A 35 18.63 -6.03 -11.93
CA ASN A 35 18.32 -6.84 -10.76
C ASN A 35 19.54 -7.11 -9.87
N VAL A 36 20.44 -6.14 -9.77
CA VAL A 36 21.62 -6.26 -8.88
C VAL A 36 21.18 -6.19 -7.41
N LEU A 37 20.29 -5.27 -7.08
CA LEU A 37 19.74 -5.13 -5.74
C LEU A 37 18.22 -5.03 -5.86
N SER A 38 17.53 -6.07 -5.39
CA SER A 38 16.08 -6.16 -5.49
C SER A 38 15.44 -6.03 -4.12
N LEU A 39 14.44 -5.16 -4.02
CA LEU A 39 13.62 -5.01 -2.81
C LEU A 39 12.19 -5.38 -3.16
N ASN A 40 11.68 -6.42 -2.51
CA ASN A 40 10.29 -6.83 -2.62
C ASN A 40 9.48 -6.15 -1.53
N LEU A 41 8.54 -5.28 -1.94
CA LEU A 41 7.64 -4.66 -0.99
C LEU A 41 6.49 -5.63 -0.71
N PRO A 42 6.26 -6.01 0.56
CA PRO A 42 5.20 -6.95 0.87
C PRO A 42 3.83 -6.34 0.58
N LEU A 43 2.91 -7.18 0.11
CA LEU A 43 1.52 -6.78 -0.06
C LEU A 43 0.89 -6.52 1.31
N LEU A 44 -0.12 -5.65 1.35
CA LEU A 44 -0.77 -5.31 2.60
C LEU A 44 -1.36 -6.56 3.29
N ARG A 45 -1.92 -7.49 2.52
CA ARG A 45 -2.44 -8.75 3.07
C ARG A 45 -1.37 -9.65 3.68
N GLU A 46 -0.10 -9.41 3.36
CA GLU A 46 1.03 -10.12 3.95
C GLU A 46 1.55 -9.45 5.22
N ARG A 47 1.04 -8.24 5.53
CA ARG A 47 1.45 -7.41 6.67
C ARG A 47 0.29 -7.17 7.64
N LYS A 48 -0.53 -8.17 7.88
CA LYS A 48 -1.77 -7.99 8.67
C LYS A 48 -1.51 -7.51 10.09
N GLU A 49 -0.40 -7.91 10.67
CA GLU A 49 -0.01 -7.50 12.02
C GLU A 49 0.31 -6.01 12.14
N ASP A 50 0.71 -5.37 11.01
CA ASP A 50 1.03 -3.95 10.99
C ASP A 50 -0.20 -3.08 10.74
N LEU A 51 -1.34 -3.68 10.44
CA LEU A 51 -2.54 -2.95 10.03
C LEU A 51 -3.08 -2.02 11.11
N ALA A 52 -3.00 -2.42 12.39
CA ALA A 52 -3.47 -1.57 13.48
C ALA A 52 -2.71 -0.25 13.50
N LEU A 53 -1.38 -0.32 13.48
CA LEU A 53 -0.54 0.87 13.51
C LEU A 53 -0.70 1.70 12.24
N LEU A 54 -0.71 1.04 11.08
CA LEU A 54 -0.88 1.73 9.80
C LEU A 54 -2.22 2.44 9.74
N SER A 55 -3.30 1.77 10.18
CA SER A 55 -4.64 2.37 10.18
C SER A 55 -4.71 3.59 11.09
N HIS A 56 -4.09 3.54 12.27
CA HIS A 56 -4.02 4.69 13.15
C HIS A 56 -3.31 5.87 12.49
N GLN A 57 -2.18 5.61 11.83
CA GLN A 57 -1.43 6.66 11.15
C GLN A 57 -2.22 7.28 10.01
N LEU A 58 -2.91 6.47 9.21
CA LEU A 58 -3.72 6.95 8.11
C LEU A 58 -4.92 7.75 8.60
N ILE A 59 -5.58 7.29 9.66
CA ILE A 59 -6.71 8.01 10.25
C ILE A 59 -6.26 9.37 10.78
N GLN A 60 -5.10 9.46 11.42
CA GLN A 60 -4.55 10.73 11.86
C GLN A 60 -4.33 11.69 10.70
N GLU A 61 -3.69 11.22 9.64
CA GLU A 61 -3.41 12.01 8.47
C GLU A 61 -4.69 12.48 7.78
N ILE A 62 -5.66 11.58 7.61
CA ILE A 62 -6.95 11.89 6.98
C ILE A 62 -7.71 12.90 7.82
N SER A 63 -7.72 12.72 9.13
CA SER A 63 -8.45 13.60 10.04
C SER A 63 -7.90 15.01 10.01
N GLU A 64 -6.59 15.17 9.90
CA GLU A 64 -5.96 16.49 9.74
C GLU A 64 -6.43 17.15 8.44
N LYS A 65 -6.49 16.41 7.34
CA LYS A 65 -6.94 16.93 6.06
C LYS A 65 -8.41 17.32 6.08
N LEU A 66 -9.24 16.57 6.80
CA LEU A 66 -10.68 16.83 6.91
C LEU A 66 -11.01 17.88 7.98
N GLY A 67 -10.06 18.22 8.84
CA GLY A 67 -10.29 19.15 9.95
C GLY A 67 -11.22 18.58 11.02
N ILE A 68 -11.13 17.27 11.28
CA ILE A 68 -11.95 16.61 12.30
C ILE A 68 -11.05 15.95 13.35
N PHE A 69 -11.64 15.61 14.51
CA PHE A 69 -10.95 14.78 15.48
C PHE A 69 -10.82 13.37 14.94
N PRO A 70 -9.66 12.70 15.18
CA PRO A 70 -9.50 11.32 14.73
C PRO A 70 -10.58 10.42 15.35
N PRO A 71 -11.40 9.74 14.54
CA PRO A 71 -12.41 8.84 15.07
C PRO A 71 -11.77 7.56 15.63
N HIS A 72 -12.49 6.94 16.55
CA HIS A 72 -12.06 5.67 17.16
C HIS A 72 -12.61 4.51 16.36
N PHE A 73 -11.91 3.38 16.43
CA PHE A 73 -12.42 2.12 15.89
C PHE A 73 -12.19 0.99 16.89
N ASP A 74 -13.08 0.00 16.86
CA ASP A 74 -13.04 -1.12 17.80
C ASP A 74 -12.30 -2.33 17.19
N GLU A 75 -12.22 -3.41 18.00
CA GLU A 75 -11.54 -4.63 17.56
C GLU A 75 -12.26 -5.31 16.39
N ASN A 76 -13.57 -5.15 16.27
CA ASN A 76 -14.34 -5.73 15.18
C ASN A 76 -13.95 -5.10 13.85
N LEU A 77 -13.77 -3.78 13.81
CA LEU A 77 -13.30 -3.09 12.63
C LEU A 77 -11.88 -3.51 12.27
N LEU A 78 -11.00 -3.57 13.27
CA LEU A 78 -9.62 -4.01 13.04
C LEU A 78 -9.57 -5.43 12.48
N ARG A 79 -10.39 -6.33 13.02
CA ARG A 79 -10.47 -7.70 12.50
C ARG A 79 -10.93 -7.72 11.06
N TYR A 80 -11.93 -6.92 10.72
CA TYR A 80 -12.40 -6.80 9.34
C TYR A 80 -11.28 -6.32 8.42
N LEU A 81 -10.52 -5.30 8.83
CA LEU A 81 -9.40 -4.79 8.06
C LEU A 81 -8.32 -5.86 7.84
N GLN A 82 -8.07 -6.68 8.86
CA GLN A 82 -7.07 -7.73 8.78
C GLN A 82 -7.51 -8.90 7.89
N GLU A 83 -8.80 -9.19 7.84
CA GLU A 83 -9.34 -10.29 7.03
C GLU A 83 -9.55 -9.94 5.57
N TYR A 84 -9.73 -8.66 5.26
CA TYR A 84 -9.93 -8.23 3.89
C TYR A 84 -8.60 -8.32 3.12
N PRO A 85 -8.61 -8.80 1.86
CA PRO A 85 -7.37 -9.04 1.12
C PRO A 85 -6.66 -7.80 0.58
N TRP A 86 -7.31 -6.65 0.52
CA TRP A 86 -6.73 -5.38 0.06
C TRP A 86 -6.00 -5.50 -1.29
N PRO A 87 -6.71 -5.84 -2.39
CA PRO A 87 -6.06 -5.96 -3.70
C PRO A 87 -5.43 -4.66 -4.17
N GLY A 88 -5.96 -3.52 -3.77
CA GLY A 88 -5.38 -2.20 -4.05
C GLY A 88 -4.34 -1.74 -3.03
N ASN A 89 -3.97 -2.59 -2.08
CA ASN A 89 -2.97 -2.36 -1.05
C ASN A 89 -3.24 -1.09 -0.25
N ILE A 90 -2.20 -0.31 0.06
CA ILE A 90 -2.31 0.88 0.92
C ILE A 90 -3.23 1.93 0.31
N ARG A 91 -3.23 2.09 -1.02
CA ARG A 91 -4.11 3.06 -1.69
C ARG A 91 -5.58 2.72 -1.45
N GLU A 92 -5.94 1.44 -1.56
CA GLU A 92 -7.31 0.99 -1.31
C GLU A 92 -7.67 1.20 0.16
N LEU A 93 -6.77 0.85 1.08
CA LEU A 93 -6.98 1.06 2.51
C LEU A 93 -7.17 2.56 2.81
N TYR A 94 -6.32 3.41 2.27
CA TYR A 94 -6.42 4.85 2.45
C TYR A 94 -7.78 5.37 1.97
N ASN A 95 -8.20 4.98 0.78
CA ASN A 95 -9.48 5.43 0.22
C ASN A 95 -10.66 4.95 1.05
N ALA A 96 -10.63 3.71 1.54
CA ALA A 96 -11.67 3.17 2.41
C ALA A 96 -11.74 3.94 3.73
N LEU A 97 -10.60 4.21 4.35
CA LEU A 97 -10.54 4.97 5.60
C LEU A 97 -10.94 6.43 5.40
N TYR A 98 -10.57 7.04 4.26
CA TYR A 98 -10.99 8.39 3.94
C TYR A 98 -12.51 8.48 3.85
N ARG A 99 -13.13 7.53 3.15
CA ARG A 99 -14.59 7.46 3.06
C ARG A 99 -15.22 7.28 4.42
N ALA A 100 -14.68 6.35 5.21
CA ALA A 100 -15.20 6.07 6.55
C ALA A 100 -15.11 7.30 7.46
N CYS A 101 -13.98 8.00 7.45
CA CYS A 101 -13.83 9.22 8.25
C CYS A 101 -14.80 10.32 7.80
N SER A 102 -15.08 10.40 6.51
CA SER A 102 -16.03 11.39 5.97
C SER A 102 -17.47 11.10 6.36
N LEU A 103 -17.80 9.81 6.55
CA LEU A 103 -19.17 9.37 6.82
C LEU A 103 -19.43 9.05 8.29
N CYS A 104 -18.38 8.94 9.12
CA CYS A 104 -18.53 8.47 10.49
C CYS A 104 -19.41 9.41 11.33
N GLN A 105 -20.11 8.81 12.28
CA GLN A 105 -20.97 9.52 13.22
C GLN A 105 -20.49 9.26 14.64
N ASN A 106 -20.66 10.24 15.52
CA ASN A 106 -20.31 10.13 16.94
C ASN A 106 -18.81 9.79 17.17
N ASN A 107 -17.95 10.24 16.24
CA ASN A 107 -16.50 10.02 16.31
C ASN A 107 -16.12 8.54 16.39
N GLN A 108 -16.93 7.66 15.77
CA GLN A 108 -16.75 6.22 15.78
C GLN A 108 -16.83 5.66 14.36
N LEU A 109 -15.78 4.98 13.92
CA LEU A 109 -15.77 4.29 12.64
C LEU A 109 -16.47 2.94 12.76
N ARG A 110 -17.28 2.61 11.75
CA ARG A 110 -18.00 1.33 11.68
C ARG A 110 -17.69 0.65 10.35
N ILE A 111 -17.89 -0.67 10.32
CA ILE A 111 -17.61 -1.46 9.12
C ILE A 111 -18.40 -0.94 7.92
N GLU A 112 -19.66 -0.59 8.12
CA GLU A 112 -20.51 -0.07 7.05
C GLU A 112 -20.02 1.26 6.48
N ASP A 113 -19.20 2.01 7.21
CA ASP A 113 -18.65 3.28 6.74
C ASP A 113 -17.55 3.06 5.71
N LEU A 114 -16.96 1.87 5.67
CA LEU A 114 -15.89 1.56 4.71
C LEU A 114 -16.38 1.35 3.28
N GLY A 115 -17.63 1.08 3.10
CA GLY A 115 -18.24 0.90 1.79
C GLY A 115 -18.54 -0.53 1.42
#